data_ffbf076a9ee1b113165ae5c9d504e981
#
_entry.id   ffbf076a9ee1b113165ae5c9d504e981
#
_cell.length_a   1.000
_cell.length_b   1.000
_cell.length_c   1.000
_cell.angle_alpha   90.00
_cell.angle_beta   90.00
_cell.angle_gamma   90.00
#
_symmetry.space_group_name_H-M   'P 1'
#
loop_
_entity.id
_entity.type
_entity.pdbx_description
1 polymer ?
#
loop_
_entity_poly.entity_id
_entity_poly.type
_entity_poly.pdbx_seq_one_letter_code
_entity_poly.pdbx_strand_id
1 'polypeptide(L)'
;MAFQQALSGLNVAGKAIDVTSHNIANASTVGFKAGSAHFADVYAASLNGAGASQIGIGVNLAAVQQQFTQGNITATNNPLDISINGSGFFRMDTNGAVTFTRSGQFHLDKSGYIINDQNMRLTGYPAQAGIVVPSTPQPLQISASDLAPVATGTNVSSPFRGVKANLQLDSRATEPEVPWSNAATPTGATVATNVTANGGSAAEAAAALAAYDAAIAGAQTQAQAAQAAYDAVIGAGGTVLEATAARTAGLAGANYSPDPQSYSYSTALSIFDTLGNAHTLTMFFEKTAASGEWNVHFTLDGTSNNYITVTPGNALTFNTLGQIASGNPMSLQIDLNNVMGALGTTNGADPVMNFDIDFTGTTQFGSSFGTNRLEQDGYTAGNLIGLSVGKDGVILGRYSNGQTFAQGQVVLANFTNPNGLQSLGNNQWNETSASGPALVGAPNTSSLGVLSSSTVEESNVDLTSELVSLITNQRNYQANAQSIKTQDQVLQTLVNLR
;
A
#
# COMPACT_ATOMS: atom_id res chain seq x y z
N MET A 1 -46.13 4.21 -53.37
CA MET A 1 -45.14 3.31 -52.72
C MET A 1 -43.71 3.85 -52.84
N ALA A 2 -43.22 4.19 -54.03
CA ALA A 2 -41.82 4.73 -54.18
C ALA A 2 -41.52 6.00 -53.37
N PHE A 3 -42.47 6.91 -53.22
CA PHE A 3 -42.30 8.12 -52.38
C PHE A 3 -42.09 7.75 -50.89
N GLN A 4 -42.86 6.81 -50.34
CA GLN A 4 -42.73 6.40 -48.95
C GLN A 4 -41.40 5.64 -48.70
N GLN A 5 -40.96 4.84 -49.68
CA GLN A 5 -39.64 4.17 -49.62
C GLN A 5 -38.50 5.17 -49.65
N ALA A 6 -38.55 6.18 -50.53
CA ALA A 6 -37.52 7.24 -50.55
C ALA A 6 -37.55 8.10 -49.28
N LEU A 7 -38.72 8.41 -48.69
CA LEU A 7 -38.85 9.13 -47.45
C LEU A 7 -38.29 8.36 -46.25
N SER A 8 -38.59 7.03 -46.18
CA SER A 8 -38.02 6.18 -45.15
C SER A 8 -36.49 6.06 -45.26
N GLY A 9 -35.97 5.94 -46.47
CA GLY A 9 -34.54 5.92 -46.77
C GLY A 9 -33.85 7.25 -46.38
N LEU A 10 -34.53 8.40 -46.63
CA LEU A 10 -34.00 9.70 -46.22
C LEU A 10 -33.94 9.87 -44.70
N ASN A 11 -34.99 9.44 -43.99
CA ASN A 11 -35.02 9.46 -42.51
C ASN A 11 -33.93 8.59 -41.90
N VAL A 12 -33.73 7.39 -42.45
CA VAL A 12 -32.69 6.47 -42.00
C VAL A 12 -31.28 6.99 -42.26
N ALA A 13 -31.05 7.56 -43.47
CA ALA A 13 -29.78 8.20 -43.80
C ALA A 13 -29.48 9.38 -42.86
N GLY A 14 -30.50 10.16 -42.48
CA GLY A 14 -30.38 11.22 -41.47
C GLY A 14 -29.96 10.68 -40.12
N LYS A 15 -30.59 9.58 -39.64
CA LYS A 15 -30.22 8.94 -38.38
C LYS A 15 -28.83 8.33 -38.42
N ALA A 16 -28.40 7.75 -39.55
CA ALA A 16 -27.03 7.30 -39.72
C ALA A 16 -26.02 8.45 -39.63
N ILE A 17 -26.31 9.59 -40.23
CA ILE A 17 -25.49 10.81 -40.14
C ILE A 17 -25.42 11.28 -38.68
N ASP A 18 -26.54 11.31 -37.93
CA ASP A 18 -26.59 11.70 -36.53
C ASP A 18 -25.64 10.85 -35.67
N VAL A 19 -25.70 9.50 -35.81
CA VAL A 19 -24.86 8.58 -35.07
C VAL A 19 -23.38 8.71 -35.43
N THR A 20 -23.06 8.80 -36.73
CA THR A 20 -21.67 8.98 -37.18
C THR A 20 -21.10 10.32 -36.71
N SER A 21 -21.92 11.41 -36.76
CA SER A 21 -21.50 12.72 -36.26
C SER A 21 -21.26 12.72 -34.74
N HIS A 22 -22.08 11.96 -33.99
CA HIS A 22 -21.89 11.77 -32.55
C HIS A 22 -20.60 11.03 -32.25
N ASN A 23 -20.27 9.99 -33.00
CA ASN A 23 -19.01 9.26 -32.88
C ASN A 23 -17.81 10.18 -33.14
N ILE A 24 -17.86 10.96 -34.27
CA ILE A 24 -16.79 11.89 -34.62
C ILE A 24 -16.58 12.94 -33.52
N ALA A 25 -17.67 13.52 -33.00
CA ALA A 25 -17.60 14.54 -31.95
C ALA A 25 -16.95 14.01 -30.66
N ASN A 26 -17.05 12.70 -30.39
CA ASN A 26 -16.53 12.04 -29.20
C ASN A 26 -15.28 11.18 -29.47
N ALA A 27 -14.62 11.35 -30.61
CA ALA A 27 -13.42 10.58 -30.96
C ALA A 27 -12.24 10.81 -29.99
N SER A 28 -12.19 11.98 -29.35
CA SER A 28 -11.17 12.32 -28.34
C SER A 28 -11.69 12.22 -26.89
N THR A 29 -12.89 11.69 -26.65
CA THR A 29 -13.47 11.57 -25.32
C THR A 29 -13.00 10.27 -24.66
N VAL A 30 -12.33 10.36 -23.51
CA VAL A 30 -11.82 9.20 -22.76
C VAL A 30 -12.95 8.26 -22.35
N GLY A 31 -12.78 6.96 -22.62
CA GLY A 31 -13.77 5.93 -22.28
C GLY A 31 -15.05 5.93 -23.12
N PHE A 32 -15.14 6.77 -24.17
CA PHE A 32 -16.28 6.76 -25.07
C PHE A 32 -16.35 5.47 -25.88
N LYS A 33 -17.57 5.00 -26.13
CA LYS A 33 -17.85 3.81 -26.95
C LYS A 33 -18.68 4.16 -28.15
N ALA A 34 -18.18 3.87 -29.35
CA ALA A 34 -18.82 4.15 -30.61
C ALA A 34 -20.23 3.56 -30.68
N GLY A 35 -21.17 4.32 -31.17
CA GLY A 35 -22.52 3.85 -31.51
C GLY A 35 -22.58 3.31 -32.94
N SER A 36 -23.32 2.25 -33.17
CA SER A 36 -23.64 1.73 -34.51
C SER A 36 -25.14 1.69 -34.69
N ALA A 37 -25.62 2.30 -35.77
CA ALA A 37 -27.04 2.28 -36.15
C ALA A 37 -27.36 0.96 -36.90
N HIS A 38 -28.35 0.24 -36.40
CA HIS A 38 -28.86 -1.00 -37.01
C HIS A 38 -30.23 -0.69 -37.65
N PHE A 39 -30.39 -1.10 -38.90
CA PHE A 39 -31.59 -0.84 -39.67
C PHE A 39 -32.29 -2.15 -40.01
N ALA A 40 -33.63 -2.09 -40.06
CA ALA A 40 -34.46 -3.24 -40.44
C ALA A 40 -35.36 -2.81 -41.61
N ASP A 41 -35.56 -3.73 -42.52
CA ASP A 41 -36.52 -3.62 -43.62
C ASP A 41 -37.95 -3.71 -43.08
N VAL A 42 -38.87 -3.09 -43.75
CA VAL A 42 -40.29 -3.06 -43.40
C VAL A 42 -41.13 -3.63 -44.55
N TYR A 43 -41.89 -4.68 -44.22
CA TYR A 43 -42.85 -5.26 -45.14
C TYR A 43 -44.28 -4.99 -44.72
N ALA A 44 -45.20 -4.83 -45.69
CA ALA A 44 -46.63 -4.75 -45.38
C ALA A 44 -47.15 -6.10 -44.89
N ALA A 45 -47.69 -6.17 -43.68
CA ALA A 45 -48.43 -7.35 -43.21
C ALA A 45 -49.73 -7.45 -44.00
N SER A 46 -49.80 -8.37 -44.95
CA SER A 46 -51.05 -8.67 -45.68
C SER A 46 -51.88 -9.68 -44.90
N LEU A 47 -53.08 -9.30 -44.46
CA LEU A 47 -54.05 -10.15 -43.78
C LEU A 47 -54.62 -11.26 -44.73
N ASN A 48 -54.42 -11.17 -46.04
CA ASN A 48 -54.90 -12.15 -47.00
C ASN A 48 -53.73 -12.72 -47.80
N GLY A 49 -53.20 -13.84 -47.30
CA GLY A 49 -52.30 -14.79 -47.95
C GLY A 49 -51.15 -14.20 -48.75
N ALA A 50 -49.93 -14.46 -48.34
CA ALA A 50 -48.71 -14.01 -48.99
C ALA A 50 -48.63 -14.57 -50.43
N GLY A 51 -48.84 -13.68 -51.42
CA GLY A 51 -48.42 -13.96 -52.80
C GLY A 51 -46.89 -14.02 -52.89
N ALA A 52 -46.33 -14.74 -53.81
CA ALA A 52 -44.91 -15.00 -54.01
C ALA A 52 -44.03 -13.78 -54.32
N SER A 53 -44.56 -12.55 -54.26
CA SER A 53 -43.83 -11.30 -54.54
C SER A 53 -44.27 -10.19 -53.59
N GLN A 54 -43.66 -10.14 -52.38
CA GLN A 54 -43.81 -8.98 -51.48
C GLN A 54 -42.76 -7.93 -51.80
N ILE A 55 -43.22 -6.71 -52.12
CA ILE A 55 -42.35 -5.54 -52.28
C ILE A 55 -42.22 -4.88 -50.92
N GLY A 56 -40.98 -4.69 -50.41
CA GLY A 56 -40.72 -3.94 -49.17
C GLY A 56 -41.22 -2.51 -49.23
N ILE A 57 -41.74 -1.98 -48.13
CA ILE A 57 -42.29 -0.64 -48.03
C ILE A 57 -41.31 0.43 -47.49
N GLY A 58 -40.11 0.00 -47.13
CA GLY A 58 -39.06 0.88 -46.69
C GLY A 58 -38.15 0.27 -45.62
N VAL A 59 -37.51 1.16 -44.88
CA VAL A 59 -36.54 0.82 -43.82
C VAL A 59 -36.84 1.65 -42.59
N ASN A 60 -36.59 1.10 -41.40
CA ASN A 60 -36.64 1.81 -40.13
C ASN A 60 -35.35 1.64 -39.31
N LEU A 61 -35.11 2.51 -38.35
CA LEU A 61 -34.07 2.34 -37.35
C LEU A 61 -34.54 1.28 -36.32
N ALA A 62 -33.86 0.15 -36.26
CA ALA A 62 -34.17 -0.92 -35.31
C ALA A 62 -33.56 -0.63 -33.93
N ALA A 63 -32.29 -0.23 -33.90
CA ALA A 63 -31.59 0.11 -32.66
C ALA A 63 -30.31 0.92 -32.94
N VAL A 64 -29.84 1.64 -31.95
CA VAL A 64 -28.47 2.15 -31.90
C VAL A 64 -27.76 1.38 -30.81
N GLN A 65 -26.79 0.56 -31.18
CA GLN A 65 -26.01 -0.26 -30.25
C GLN A 65 -24.63 0.34 -30.03
N GLN A 66 -24.17 0.32 -28.77
CA GLN A 66 -22.80 0.73 -28.44
C GLN A 66 -21.84 -0.44 -28.65
N GLN A 67 -20.67 -0.15 -29.16
CA GLN A 67 -19.59 -1.13 -29.35
C GLN A 67 -18.66 -1.07 -28.17
N PHE A 68 -18.75 -2.04 -27.25
CA PHE A 68 -17.92 -2.12 -26.06
C PHE A 68 -16.54 -2.76 -26.33
N THR A 69 -16.03 -2.67 -27.56
CA THR A 69 -14.65 -3.02 -27.88
C THR A 69 -13.69 -2.09 -27.16
N GLN A 70 -12.51 -2.58 -26.85
CA GLN A 70 -11.48 -1.80 -26.17
C GLN A 70 -10.91 -0.73 -27.11
N GLY A 71 -10.77 0.50 -26.61
CA GLY A 71 -10.04 1.58 -27.26
C GLY A 71 -8.52 1.47 -27.03
N ASN A 72 -7.77 2.39 -27.63
CA ASN A 72 -6.34 2.49 -27.39
C ASN A 72 -6.05 2.91 -25.94
N ILE A 73 -5.01 2.34 -25.32
CA ILE A 73 -4.57 2.72 -23.97
C ILE A 73 -3.35 3.62 -24.10
N THR A 74 -3.48 4.84 -23.59
CA THR A 74 -2.41 5.85 -23.60
C THR A 74 -1.93 6.16 -22.20
N ALA A 75 -0.61 6.36 -22.06
CA ALA A 75 -0.02 6.69 -20.77
C ALA A 75 -0.25 8.16 -20.40
N THR A 76 -0.49 8.39 -19.11
CA THR A 76 -0.57 9.70 -18.48
C THR A 76 0.45 9.80 -17.35
N ASN A 77 0.59 10.98 -16.73
CA ASN A 77 1.47 11.15 -15.58
C ASN A 77 0.71 11.13 -14.23
N ASN A 78 -0.60 10.86 -14.24
CA ASN A 78 -1.42 10.84 -13.05
C ASN A 78 -1.62 9.38 -12.58
N PRO A 79 -1.18 8.99 -11.36
CA PRO A 79 -1.35 7.63 -10.84
C PRO A 79 -2.81 7.18 -10.69
N LEU A 80 -3.75 8.13 -10.55
CA LEU A 80 -5.18 7.87 -10.43
C LEU A 80 -5.92 7.81 -11.76
N ASP A 81 -5.23 8.03 -12.88
CA ASP A 81 -5.76 7.67 -14.19
C ASP A 81 -5.61 6.16 -14.35
N ILE A 82 -6.72 5.46 -14.42
CA ILE A 82 -6.77 4.01 -14.40
C ILE A 82 -7.54 3.51 -15.62
N SER A 83 -6.90 2.73 -16.48
CA SER A 83 -7.59 2.06 -17.59
C SER A 83 -7.87 0.60 -17.29
N ILE A 84 -8.93 0.07 -17.90
CA ILE A 84 -9.27 -1.35 -17.86
C ILE A 84 -8.77 -2.00 -19.14
N ASN A 85 -7.85 -2.94 -19.03
CA ASN A 85 -7.43 -3.78 -20.14
C ASN A 85 -8.25 -5.07 -20.13
N GLY A 86 -9.21 -5.17 -21.04
CA GLY A 86 -10.18 -6.28 -21.09
C GLY A 86 -11.61 -5.85 -20.75
N SER A 87 -12.41 -6.79 -20.27
CA SER A 87 -13.84 -6.58 -19.99
C SER A 87 -14.06 -5.99 -18.61
N GLY A 88 -15.13 -5.21 -18.43
CA GLY A 88 -15.59 -4.67 -17.16
C GLY A 88 -15.82 -3.16 -17.20
N PHE A 89 -16.39 -2.64 -16.15
CA PHE A 89 -16.69 -1.22 -15.95
C PHE A 89 -16.31 -0.82 -14.52
N PHE A 90 -15.89 0.40 -14.33
CA PHE A 90 -15.77 0.98 -12.99
C PHE A 90 -17.17 1.17 -12.40
N ARG A 91 -17.33 0.78 -11.15
CA ARG A 91 -18.56 0.96 -10.40
C ARG A 91 -18.46 2.26 -9.61
N MET A 92 -19.36 3.18 -9.91
CA MET A 92 -19.44 4.49 -9.25
C MET A 92 -20.66 4.55 -8.34
N ASP A 93 -20.57 5.35 -7.30
CA ASP A 93 -21.65 5.61 -6.36
C ASP A 93 -21.89 7.10 -6.22
N THR A 94 -23.17 7.48 -6.29
CA THR A 94 -23.61 8.84 -5.99
C THR A 94 -24.72 8.77 -4.96
N ASN A 95 -24.36 8.86 -3.68
CA ASN A 95 -25.32 8.82 -2.58
C ASN A 95 -26.25 7.57 -2.59
N GLY A 96 -25.69 6.41 -2.94
CA GLY A 96 -26.42 5.14 -3.02
C GLY A 96 -26.94 4.80 -4.43
N ALA A 97 -26.94 5.75 -5.38
CA ALA A 97 -27.22 5.45 -6.78
C ALA A 97 -25.96 4.92 -7.48
N VAL A 98 -26.01 3.68 -7.97
CA VAL A 98 -24.91 3.01 -8.63
C VAL A 98 -24.96 3.26 -10.13
N THR A 99 -23.83 3.70 -10.70
CA THR A 99 -23.64 3.82 -12.14
C THR A 99 -22.32 3.17 -12.55
N PHE A 100 -22.15 2.94 -13.84
CA PHE A 100 -20.99 2.26 -14.40
C PHE A 100 -20.31 3.12 -15.43
N THR A 101 -18.99 3.13 -15.49
CA THR A 101 -18.23 3.92 -16.47
C THR A 101 -17.00 3.19 -16.97
N ARG A 102 -16.54 3.54 -18.18
CA ARG A 102 -15.23 3.15 -18.72
C ARG A 102 -14.20 4.26 -18.63
N SER A 103 -14.65 5.51 -18.35
CA SER A 103 -13.73 6.60 -18.08
C SER A 103 -13.02 6.38 -16.75
N GLY A 104 -11.71 6.31 -16.80
CA GLY A 104 -10.85 6.05 -15.63
C GLY A 104 -10.07 7.27 -15.19
N GLN A 105 -10.53 8.48 -15.48
CA GLN A 105 -9.93 9.72 -15.00
C GLN A 105 -10.48 10.03 -13.61
N PHE A 106 -9.63 9.80 -12.59
CA PHE A 106 -10.00 10.01 -11.21
C PHE A 106 -9.07 10.99 -10.51
N HIS A 107 -9.59 11.62 -9.46
CA HIS A 107 -8.85 12.50 -8.56
C HIS A 107 -9.38 12.36 -7.12
N LEU A 108 -8.64 12.91 -6.14
CA LEU A 108 -9.08 12.92 -4.76
C LEU A 108 -9.88 14.18 -4.46
N ASP A 109 -10.97 14.03 -3.72
CA ASP A 109 -11.68 15.15 -3.13
C ASP A 109 -11.00 15.59 -1.81
N LYS A 110 -11.49 16.69 -1.23
CA LYS A 110 -11.00 17.23 0.07
C LYS A 110 -11.16 16.26 1.24
N SER A 111 -12.02 15.26 1.11
CA SER A 111 -12.29 14.26 2.13
C SER A 111 -11.53 12.96 1.88
N GLY A 112 -10.69 12.91 0.82
CA GLY A 112 -9.90 11.74 0.44
C GLY A 112 -10.67 10.69 -0.37
N TYR A 113 -11.92 10.94 -0.80
CA TYR A 113 -12.60 10.04 -1.71
C TYR A 113 -12.04 10.12 -3.12
N ILE A 114 -11.93 8.97 -3.77
CA ILE A 114 -11.59 8.92 -5.19
C ILE A 114 -12.86 9.21 -5.99
N ILE A 115 -12.85 10.32 -6.73
CA ILE A 115 -14.00 10.79 -7.49
C ILE A 115 -13.62 11.03 -8.95
N ASN A 116 -14.62 11.05 -9.83
CA ASN A 116 -14.47 11.50 -11.20
C ASN A 116 -14.88 12.98 -11.34
N ASP A 117 -14.79 13.56 -12.55
CA ASP A 117 -15.13 14.95 -12.84
C ASP A 117 -16.61 15.32 -12.57
N GLN A 118 -17.49 14.32 -12.42
CA GLN A 118 -18.88 14.50 -12.05
C GLN A 118 -19.12 14.37 -10.53
N ASN A 119 -18.06 14.33 -9.73
CA ASN A 119 -18.11 14.14 -8.27
C ASN A 119 -18.74 12.81 -7.81
N MET A 120 -18.72 11.79 -8.66
CA MET A 120 -19.14 10.44 -8.28
C MET A 120 -17.98 9.68 -7.67
N ARG A 121 -18.24 8.89 -6.64
CA ARG A 121 -17.24 8.15 -5.89
C ARG A 121 -16.97 6.80 -6.54
N LEU A 122 -15.69 6.50 -6.75
CA LEU A 122 -15.25 5.17 -7.16
C LEU A 122 -15.46 4.20 -6.00
N THR A 123 -16.02 3.02 -6.28
CA THR A 123 -16.27 2.02 -5.25
C THR A 123 -15.26 0.87 -5.31
N GLY A 124 -15.05 0.25 -4.15
CA GLY A 124 -14.12 -0.86 -4.02
C GLY A 124 -14.22 -1.54 -2.67
N TYR A 125 -13.28 -2.42 -2.41
CA TYR A 125 -13.11 -3.07 -1.11
C TYR A 125 -12.20 -2.20 -0.23
N PRO A 126 -12.62 -1.87 1.00
CA PRO A 126 -11.78 -1.10 1.92
C PRO A 126 -10.59 -1.93 2.38
N ALA A 127 -9.51 -1.25 2.75
CA ALA A 127 -8.40 -1.87 3.47
C ALA A 127 -8.50 -1.53 4.97
N GLN A 128 -8.12 -2.49 5.81
CA GLN A 128 -7.97 -2.33 7.25
C GLN A 128 -6.55 -2.74 7.63
N ALA A 129 -5.83 -1.88 8.31
CA ALA A 129 -4.43 -2.08 8.68
C ALA A 129 -3.53 -2.51 7.48
N GLY A 130 -3.76 -1.94 6.30
CA GLY A 130 -2.99 -2.24 5.09
C GLY A 130 -3.35 -3.56 4.39
N ILE A 131 -4.41 -4.26 4.82
CA ILE A 131 -4.90 -5.50 4.22
C ILE A 131 -6.27 -5.23 3.61
N VAL A 132 -6.43 -5.59 2.33
CA VAL A 132 -7.74 -5.48 1.65
C VAL A 132 -8.71 -6.52 2.22
N VAL A 133 -9.88 -6.06 2.64
CA VAL A 133 -10.95 -6.94 3.16
C VAL A 133 -12.08 -7.01 2.11
N PRO A 134 -12.21 -8.11 1.35
CA PRO A 134 -13.33 -8.29 0.44
C PRO A 134 -14.66 -8.25 1.19
N SER A 135 -15.50 -7.28 0.84
CA SER A 135 -16.80 -7.03 1.47
C SER A 135 -17.79 -6.48 0.43
N THR A 136 -18.92 -5.97 0.85
CA THR A 136 -19.77 -5.17 -0.05
C THR A 136 -19.01 -3.95 -0.54
N PRO A 137 -18.97 -3.67 -1.86
CA PRO A 137 -18.26 -2.51 -2.40
C PRO A 137 -18.74 -1.18 -1.80
N GLN A 138 -17.81 -0.41 -1.28
CA GLN A 138 -18.05 0.89 -0.65
C GLN A 138 -17.26 1.99 -1.39
N PRO A 139 -17.64 3.28 -1.27
CA PRO A 139 -16.84 4.37 -1.76
C PRO A 139 -15.41 4.30 -1.20
N LEU A 140 -14.41 4.30 -2.08
CA LEU A 140 -13.00 4.25 -1.69
C LEU A 140 -12.55 5.61 -1.15
N GLN A 141 -12.01 5.58 0.05
CA GLN A 141 -11.46 6.75 0.72
C GLN A 141 -9.99 6.49 1.05
N ILE A 142 -9.11 7.34 0.58
CA ILE A 142 -7.70 7.35 0.90
C ILE A 142 -7.51 8.16 2.18
N SER A 143 -7.01 7.53 3.22
CA SER A 143 -6.62 8.26 4.41
C SER A 143 -5.32 9.02 4.13
N ALA A 144 -5.40 10.35 4.15
CA ALA A 144 -4.22 11.22 4.10
C ALA A 144 -3.57 11.39 5.49
N SER A 145 -4.09 10.67 6.51
CA SER A 145 -3.47 10.71 7.83
C SER A 145 -2.07 10.10 7.80
N ASP A 146 -1.21 10.65 8.61
CA ASP A 146 0.12 10.12 8.82
C ASP A 146 0.05 8.68 9.30
N LEU A 147 0.93 7.85 8.79
CA LEU A 147 1.10 6.49 9.28
C LEU A 147 1.70 6.56 10.69
N ALA A 148 0.96 6.07 11.69
CA ALA A 148 1.47 5.98 13.04
C ALA A 148 2.68 5.03 13.10
N PRO A 149 3.68 5.33 13.96
CA PRO A 149 4.81 4.45 14.15
C PRO A 149 4.37 3.11 14.73
N VAL A 150 5.14 2.07 14.44
CA VAL A 150 4.91 0.73 14.97
C VAL A 150 6.20 0.21 15.58
N ALA A 151 6.14 -0.17 16.85
CA ALA A 151 7.26 -0.74 17.56
C ALA A 151 7.63 -2.12 16.99
N THR A 152 8.93 -2.42 16.99
CA THR A 152 9.43 -3.74 16.61
C THR A 152 8.79 -4.82 17.49
N GLY A 153 8.28 -5.88 16.87
CA GLY A 153 7.57 -6.98 17.53
C GLY A 153 6.05 -6.80 17.66
N THR A 154 5.50 -5.62 17.30
CA THR A 154 4.06 -5.36 17.45
C THR A 154 3.31 -5.29 16.12
N ASN A 155 3.99 -5.35 14.98
CA ASN A 155 3.39 -5.23 13.66
C ASN A 155 2.56 -6.47 13.28
N VAL A 156 1.24 -6.35 13.35
CA VAL A 156 0.30 -7.43 12.98
C VAL A 156 0.20 -7.66 11.46
N SER A 157 0.63 -6.69 10.66
CA SER A 157 0.59 -6.76 9.20
C SER A 157 1.87 -7.35 8.59
N SER A 158 2.92 -7.52 9.40
CA SER A 158 4.16 -8.16 8.97
C SER A 158 4.00 -9.67 8.83
N PRO A 159 4.67 -10.32 7.87
CA PRO A 159 4.71 -11.78 7.76
C PRO A 159 5.48 -12.46 8.91
N PHE A 160 6.19 -11.70 9.72
CA PHE A 160 6.88 -12.15 10.95
C PHE A 160 6.76 -11.05 12.01
N ARG A 161 6.99 -11.40 13.27
CA ARG A 161 7.00 -10.45 14.39
C ARG A 161 8.41 -10.38 14.98
N GLY A 162 8.86 -9.15 15.21
CA GLY A 162 10.17 -8.88 15.79
C GLY A 162 11.29 -8.81 14.77
N VAL A 163 12.38 -9.52 15.02
CA VAL A 163 13.60 -9.51 14.20
C VAL A 163 13.80 -10.88 13.55
N LYS A 164 14.16 -10.88 12.28
CA LYS A 164 14.59 -12.07 11.55
C LYS A 164 16.06 -11.94 11.16
N ALA A 165 16.88 -12.82 11.67
CA ALA A 165 18.32 -12.84 11.45
C ALA A 165 18.74 -14.16 10.81
N ASN A 166 19.23 -14.11 9.58
CA ASN A 166 19.83 -15.26 8.91
C ASN A 166 21.31 -14.97 8.71
N LEU A 167 22.14 -15.73 9.40
CA LEU A 167 23.58 -15.50 9.53
C LEU A 167 24.36 -16.73 9.10
N GLN A 168 25.61 -16.54 8.75
CA GLN A 168 26.60 -17.59 8.60
C GLN A 168 27.64 -17.45 9.71
N LEU A 169 27.72 -18.42 10.62
CA LEU A 169 28.73 -18.48 11.66
C LEU A 169 29.88 -19.40 11.23
N ASP A 170 31.11 -19.02 11.54
CA ASP A 170 32.28 -19.83 11.17
C ASP A 170 32.52 -20.98 12.17
N SER A 171 32.33 -22.19 11.71
CA SER A 171 32.53 -23.39 12.56
C SER A 171 34.00 -23.58 13.06
N ARG A 172 34.96 -22.85 12.44
CA ARG A 172 36.37 -22.86 12.79
C ARG A 172 36.74 -21.84 13.86
N ALA A 173 35.77 -20.96 14.22
CA ALA A 173 36.02 -20.00 15.29
C ALA A 173 36.38 -20.67 16.56
N THR A 174 37.37 -20.12 17.26
CA THR A 174 37.83 -20.55 18.59
C THR A 174 37.06 -19.75 19.65
N GLU A 175 37.07 -20.30 20.88
CA GLU A 175 36.60 -19.59 22.05
C GLU A 175 37.40 -18.27 22.21
N PRO A 176 36.76 -17.14 22.50
CA PRO A 176 37.42 -15.87 22.78
C PRO A 176 38.42 -16.01 23.94
N GLU A 177 39.54 -15.27 23.85
CA GLU A 177 40.58 -15.29 24.90
C GLU A 177 40.11 -14.63 26.20
N VAL A 178 39.22 -13.64 26.11
CA VAL A 178 38.63 -12.94 27.24
C VAL A 178 37.19 -13.42 27.40
N PRO A 179 36.77 -13.89 28.54
CA PRO A 179 35.38 -14.25 28.79
C PRO A 179 34.47 -13.04 28.64
N TRP A 180 33.26 -13.26 28.07
CA TRP A 180 32.25 -12.19 28.04
C TRP A 180 31.98 -11.68 29.46
N SER A 181 32.07 -10.39 29.65
CA SER A 181 31.74 -9.73 30.92
C SER A 181 30.55 -8.79 30.70
N ASN A 182 29.52 -8.98 31.52
CA ASN A 182 28.46 -8.01 31.58
C ASN A 182 29.01 -6.67 32.11
N ALA A 183 28.48 -5.55 31.62
CA ALA A 183 28.83 -4.26 32.21
C ALA A 183 28.57 -4.31 33.71
N ALA A 184 29.54 -3.87 34.49
CA ALA A 184 29.32 -3.74 35.92
C ALA A 184 28.18 -2.76 36.15
N THR A 185 27.13 -3.21 36.84
CA THR A 185 26.09 -2.27 37.31
C THR A 185 26.75 -1.34 38.32
N PRO A 186 26.70 0.00 38.08
CA PRO A 186 27.27 0.93 39.09
C PRO A 186 26.59 0.69 40.44
N THR A 187 27.36 0.70 41.45
CA THR A 187 26.88 0.63 42.84
C THR A 187 27.21 1.96 43.55
N GLY A 188 26.49 2.25 44.62
CA GLY A 188 26.84 3.41 45.43
C GLY A 188 28.31 3.41 45.91
N ALA A 189 28.89 2.21 46.11
CA ALA A 189 30.30 2.05 46.43
C ALA A 189 31.23 2.50 45.30
N THR A 190 30.88 2.22 44.03
CA THR A 190 31.63 2.71 42.86
C THR A 190 31.53 4.21 42.74
N VAL A 191 30.34 4.79 42.96
CA VAL A 191 30.11 6.22 42.98
C VAL A 191 30.95 6.90 44.08
N ALA A 192 30.92 6.37 45.29
CA ALA A 192 31.70 6.89 46.42
C ALA A 192 33.22 6.85 46.15
N THR A 193 33.72 5.75 45.58
CA THR A 193 35.15 5.63 45.22
C THR A 193 35.55 6.70 44.19
N ASN A 194 34.72 7.03 43.22
CA ASN A 194 35.01 8.08 42.26
C ASN A 194 35.00 9.50 42.89
N VAL A 195 34.12 9.73 43.86
CA VAL A 195 34.14 11.02 44.63
C VAL A 195 35.47 11.21 45.35
N THR A 196 35.92 10.16 46.08
CA THR A 196 37.21 10.24 46.80
C THR A 196 38.40 10.33 45.85
N ALA A 197 38.38 9.65 44.72
CA ALA A 197 39.44 9.68 43.70
C ALA A 197 39.60 11.07 43.07
N ASN A 198 38.53 11.87 43.08
CA ASN A 198 38.52 13.24 42.54
C ASN A 198 38.65 14.33 43.64
N GLY A 199 39.06 13.94 44.84
CA GLY A 199 39.40 14.86 45.92
C GLY A 199 38.31 15.07 46.96
N GLY A 200 37.16 14.40 46.83
CA GLY A 200 36.04 14.52 47.75
C GLY A 200 36.37 13.86 49.14
N SER A 201 35.76 14.41 50.17
CA SER A 201 35.88 13.93 51.54
C SER A 201 35.11 12.60 51.74
N ALA A 202 35.43 11.89 52.81
CA ALA A 202 34.72 10.67 53.21
C ALA A 202 33.22 10.93 53.47
N ALA A 203 32.84 12.13 53.91
CA ALA A 203 31.47 12.52 54.16
C ALA A 203 30.68 12.70 52.84
N GLU A 204 31.27 13.32 51.84
CA GLU A 204 30.70 13.53 50.49
C GLU A 204 30.58 12.17 49.77
N ALA A 205 31.57 11.32 49.85
CA ALA A 205 31.54 10.00 49.31
C ALA A 205 30.42 9.12 49.93
N ALA A 206 30.25 9.21 51.27
CA ALA A 206 29.20 8.50 51.99
C ALA A 206 27.80 9.03 51.63
N ALA A 207 27.67 10.37 51.45
CA ALA A 207 26.43 10.96 51.00
C ALA A 207 26.04 10.51 49.60
N ALA A 208 27.00 10.50 48.66
CA ALA A 208 26.80 10.01 47.29
C ALA A 208 26.38 8.53 47.24
N LEU A 209 27.06 7.67 48.03
CA LEU A 209 26.72 6.25 48.18
C LEU A 209 25.27 6.08 48.64
N ALA A 210 24.95 6.70 49.76
CA ALA A 210 23.61 6.58 50.36
C ALA A 210 22.50 7.05 49.44
N ALA A 211 22.71 8.19 48.73
CA ALA A 211 21.72 8.73 47.81
C ALA A 211 21.54 7.87 46.57
N TYR A 212 22.64 7.34 46.01
CA TYR A 212 22.58 6.43 44.87
C TYR A 212 21.84 5.15 45.22
N ASP A 213 22.24 4.48 46.27
CA ASP A 213 21.65 3.20 46.67
C ASP A 213 20.17 3.36 47.10
N ALA A 214 19.81 4.48 47.76
CA ALA A 214 18.43 4.76 48.11
C ALA A 214 17.56 5.01 46.86
N ALA A 215 18.09 5.68 45.85
CA ALA A 215 17.38 5.93 44.59
C ALA A 215 17.17 4.61 43.82
N ILE A 216 18.18 3.75 43.72
CA ILE A 216 18.05 2.42 43.10
C ILE A 216 17.07 1.53 43.88
N ALA A 217 17.14 1.53 45.21
CA ALA A 217 16.20 0.78 46.06
C ALA A 217 14.76 1.33 45.95
N GLY A 218 14.57 2.60 45.61
CA GLY A 218 13.31 3.26 45.33
C GLY A 218 12.81 3.05 43.87
N ALA A 219 13.40 2.11 43.13
CA ALA A 219 13.09 1.83 41.70
C ALA A 219 13.22 3.05 40.77
N GLN A 220 14.10 3.99 41.10
CA GLN A 220 14.46 5.09 40.22
C GLN A 220 15.41 4.62 39.11
N THR A 221 15.42 5.32 37.98
CA THR A 221 16.36 5.02 36.90
C THR A 221 17.80 5.29 37.33
N GLN A 222 18.76 4.65 36.65
CA GLN A 222 20.18 4.87 36.90
C GLN A 222 20.59 6.33 36.74
N ALA A 223 19.99 7.07 35.78
CA ALA A 223 20.24 8.51 35.60
C ALA A 223 19.71 9.33 36.78
N GLN A 224 18.54 8.99 37.33
CA GLN A 224 17.97 9.62 38.50
C GLN A 224 18.83 9.33 39.74
N ALA A 225 19.29 8.10 39.88
CA ALA A 225 20.18 7.70 40.96
C ALA A 225 21.54 8.43 40.85
N ALA A 226 22.11 8.53 39.65
CA ALA A 226 23.34 9.28 39.40
C ALA A 226 23.17 10.77 39.67
N GLN A 227 21.99 11.33 39.33
CA GLN A 227 21.69 12.73 39.68
C GLN A 227 21.50 12.92 41.18
N ALA A 228 20.84 12.00 41.88
CA ALA A 228 20.70 12.03 43.34
C ALA A 228 22.07 11.99 44.04
N ALA A 229 23.00 11.18 43.53
CA ALA A 229 24.38 11.16 44.02
C ALA A 229 25.10 12.49 43.79
N TYR A 230 24.93 13.12 42.62
CA TYR A 230 25.46 14.48 42.33
C TYR A 230 24.94 15.52 43.33
N ASP A 231 23.61 15.53 43.49
CA ASP A 231 22.96 16.51 44.38
C ASP A 231 23.38 16.30 45.84
N ALA A 232 23.60 15.03 46.26
CA ALA A 232 24.05 14.69 47.60
C ALA A 232 25.50 15.18 47.87
N VAL A 233 26.39 15.08 46.88
CA VAL A 233 27.76 15.63 47.01
C VAL A 233 27.72 17.15 47.16
N ILE A 234 26.95 17.85 46.33
CA ILE A 234 26.77 19.30 46.44
C ILE A 234 26.15 19.67 47.79
N GLY A 235 25.12 18.93 48.23
CA GLY A 235 24.48 19.15 49.52
C GLY A 235 25.41 18.89 50.74
N ALA A 236 26.40 18.04 50.58
CA ALA A 236 27.42 17.78 51.60
C ALA A 236 28.59 18.80 51.61
N GLY A 237 28.57 19.76 50.69
CA GLY A 237 29.58 20.79 50.56
C GLY A 237 30.70 20.53 49.57
N GLY A 238 30.55 19.46 48.77
CA GLY A 238 31.50 19.07 47.72
C GLY A 238 31.51 20.03 46.52
N THR A 239 32.57 19.98 45.75
CA THR A 239 32.74 20.77 44.54
C THR A 239 31.94 20.17 43.35
N VAL A 240 31.71 21.01 42.32
CA VAL A 240 31.09 20.58 41.07
C VAL A 240 31.89 19.45 40.40
N LEU A 241 33.23 19.44 40.56
CA LEU A 241 34.09 18.38 40.02
C LEU A 241 33.79 17.02 40.66
N GLU A 242 33.72 16.98 41.98
CA GLU A 242 33.45 15.78 42.78
C GLU A 242 32.03 15.27 42.56
N ALA A 243 31.06 16.19 42.50
CA ALA A 243 29.68 15.87 42.17
C ALA A 243 29.54 15.31 40.73
N THR A 244 30.26 15.92 39.77
CA THR A 244 30.31 15.43 38.39
C THR A 244 30.95 14.03 38.31
N ALA A 245 31.99 13.76 39.11
CA ALA A 245 32.61 12.45 39.22
C ALA A 245 31.63 11.39 39.77
N ALA A 246 30.83 11.76 40.80
CA ALA A 246 29.76 10.90 41.32
C ALA A 246 28.72 10.56 40.25
N ARG A 247 28.25 11.57 39.54
CA ARG A 247 27.26 11.39 38.43
C ARG A 247 27.84 10.54 37.30
N THR A 248 29.06 10.79 36.86
CA THR A 248 29.74 10.04 35.82
C THR A 248 29.90 8.57 36.19
N ALA A 249 30.28 8.30 37.44
CA ALA A 249 30.38 6.93 37.95
C ALA A 249 29.04 6.25 38.04
N GLY A 250 27.99 6.96 38.43
CA GLY A 250 26.61 6.43 38.45
C GLY A 250 26.05 6.12 37.04
N LEU A 251 26.58 6.79 36.02
CA LEU A 251 26.25 6.55 34.62
C LEU A 251 27.20 5.59 33.90
N ALA A 252 28.11 4.91 34.61
CA ALA A 252 29.19 4.11 34.01
C ALA A 252 28.67 2.94 33.11
N GLY A 253 27.40 2.55 33.21
CA GLY A 253 26.78 1.60 32.31
C GLY A 253 26.27 2.20 30.99
N ALA A 254 26.28 3.52 30.85
CA ALA A 254 25.70 4.21 29.68
C ALA A 254 26.54 4.10 28.40
N ASN A 255 27.85 3.83 28.52
CA ASN A 255 28.77 3.66 27.40
C ASN A 255 29.46 2.29 27.51
N TYR A 256 28.66 1.25 27.46
CA TYR A 256 29.20 -0.10 27.50
C TYR A 256 29.68 -0.52 26.13
N SER A 257 30.99 -0.77 26.01
CA SER A 257 31.61 -1.38 24.85
C SER A 257 32.24 -2.71 25.30
N PRO A 258 31.71 -3.85 24.81
CA PRO A 258 32.33 -5.13 25.10
C PRO A 258 33.79 -5.17 24.62
N ASP A 259 34.66 -5.92 25.33
CA ASP A 259 36.03 -6.12 24.87
C ASP A 259 35.99 -6.84 23.50
N PRO A 260 36.65 -6.29 22.47
CA PRO A 260 36.70 -6.92 21.14
C PRO A 260 37.26 -8.38 21.16
N GLN A 261 37.98 -8.74 22.22
CA GLN A 261 38.51 -10.11 22.42
C GLN A 261 37.53 -11.05 23.15
N SER A 262 36.31 -10.53 23.52
CA SER A 262 35.30 -11.34 24.25
C SER A 262 34.20 -11.89 23.34
N TYR A 263 34.23 -11.62 22.04
CA TYR A 263 33.27 -12.16 21.08
C TYR A 263 33.94 -12.43 19.73
N SER A 264 33.35 -13.35 18.96
CA SER A 264 33.90 -13.75 17.67
C SER A 264 33.36 -12.92 16.53
N TYR A 265 32.11 -12.44 16.65
CA TYR A 265 31.41 -11.67 15.61
C TYR A 265 30.35 -10.75 16.22
N SER A 266 30.09 -9.63 15.57
CA SER A 266 28.99 -8.74 15.95
C SER A 266 28.24 -8.22 14.73
N THR A 267 26.94 -7.95 14.88
CA THR A 267 26.10 -7.31 13.89
C THR A 267 25.09 -6.41 14.59
N ALA A 268 24.67 -5.35 13.93
CA ALA A 268 23.75 -4.39 14.50
C ALA A 268 22.57 -4.12 13.53
N LEU A 269 21.41 -3.81 14.10
CA LEU A 269 20.27 -3.36 13.33
C LEU A 269 19.49 -2.31 14.12
N SER A 270 18.77 -1.43 13.38
CA SER A 270 17.86 -0.48 14.00
C SER A 270 16.52 -1.14 14.30
N ILE A 271 16.04 -0.98 15.54
CA ILE A 271 14.70 -1.33 16.00
C ILE A 271 13.96 -0.06 16.40
N PHE A 272 12.64 -0.11 16.52
CA PHE A 272 11.82 1.07 16.79
C PHE A 272 10.99 0.88 18.06
N ASP A 273 10.88 1.94 18.86
CA ASP A 273 10.01 1.98 20.03
C ASP A 273 8.54 2.32 19.65
N THR A 274 7.66 2.44 20.63
CA THR A 274 6.23 2.75 20.42
C THR A 274 5.96 4.14 19.85
N LEU A 275 6.91 5.07 19.97
CA LEU A 275 6.84 6.41 19.39
C LEU A 275 7.58 6.51 18.04
N GLY A 276 8.22 5.42 17.58
CA GLY A 276 8.96 5.35 16.33
C GLY A 276 10.38 5.91 16.40
N ASN A 277 10.93 6.09 17.60
CA ASN A 277 12.33 6.43 17.73
C ASN A 277 13.17 5.19 17.39
N ALA A 278 14.26 5.42 16.66
CA ALA A 278 15.17 4.36 16.27
C ALA A 278 16.20 4.10 17.38
N HIS A 279 16.40 2.83 17.72
CA HIS A 279 17.40 2.34 18.65
C HIS A 279 18.30 1.33 17.93
N THR A 280 19.58 1.31 18.28
CA THR A 280 20.54 0.37 17.68
C THR A 280 20.70 -0.86 18.56
N LEU A 281 20.10 -1.98 18.15
CA LEU A 281 20.31 -3.29 18.76
C LEU A 281 21.58 -3.91 18.16
N THR A 282 22.58 -4.16 19.01
CA THR A 282 23.80 -4.88 18.60
C THR A 282 23.79 -6.27 19.19
N MET A 283 24.04 -7.27 18.36
CA MET A 283 24.16 -8.67 18.70
C MET A 283 25.63 -9.07 18.63
N PHE A 284 26.14 -9.72 19.69
CA PHE A 284 27.51 -10.22 19.78
C PHE A 284 27.45 -11.74 19.90
N PHE A 285 28.21 -12.43 19.08
CA PHE A 285 28.27 -13.87 19.02
C PHE A 285 29.58 -14.34 19.64
N GLU A 286 29.50 -15.03 20.76
CA GLU A 286 30.61 -15.65 21.49
C GLU A 286 30.63 -17.15 21.23
N LYS A 287 31.72 -17.66 20.68
CA LYS A 287 31.90 -19.11 20.54
C LYS A 287 32.23 -19.72 21.91
N THR A 288 31.44 -20.70 22.32
CA THR A 288 31.71 -21.41 23.59
C THR A 288 32.71 -22.58 23.41
N ALA A 289 33.25 -23.13 24.50
CA ALA A 289 34.08 -24.33 24.51
C ALA A 289 33.34 -25.59 23.99
N ALA A 290 32.00 -25.59 24.10
CA ALA A 290 31.17 -26.66 23.59
C ALA A 290 31.08 -26.63 22.05
N SER A 291 31.21 -27.82 21.44
CA SER A 291 31.13 -27.94 19.98
C SER A 291 29.74 -27.61 19.50
N GLY A 292 29.64 -26.68 18.51
CA GLY A 292 28.36 -26.29 17.92
C GLY A 292 27.53 -25.34 18.77
N GLU A 293 28.06 -24.75 19.84
CA GLU A 293 27.34 -23.85 20.72
C GLU A 293 27.90 -22.43 20.66
N TRP A 294 27.01 -21.47 20.68
CA TRP A 294 27.28 -20.02 20.64
C TRP A 294 26.39 -19.31 21.65
N ASN A 295 26.95 -18.38 22.40
CA ASN A 295 26.19 -17.44 23.19
C ASN A 295 25.94 -16.18 22.34
N VAL A 296 24.72 -15.66 22.42
CA VAL A 296 24.35 -14.40 21.76
C VAL A 296 24.07 -13.37 22.84
N HIS A 297 24.86 -12.31 22.86
CA HIS A 297 24.69 -11.19 23.79
C HIS A 297 24.14 -9.98 23.06
N PHE A 298 23.34 -9.20 23.75
CA PHE A 298 22.63 -8.07 23.17
C PHE A 298 22.93 -6.79 23.93
N THR A 299 23.11 -5.70 23.21
CA THR A 299 23.17 -4.35 23.77
C THR A 299 22.26 -3.42 22.98
N LEU A 300 21.68 -2.41 23.63
CA LEU A 300 20.88 -1.39 22.99
C LEU A 300 21.56 -0.05 23.16
N ASP A 301 21.75 0.70 22.05
CA ASP A 301 22.36 2.04 22.02
C ASP A 301 23.71 2.13 22.75
N GLY A 302 24.48 1.04 22.78
CA GLY A 302 25.74 1.00 23.48
C GLY A 302 25.62 1.03 25.02
N THR A 303 24.45 0.64 25.55
CA THR A 303 24.24 0.51 27.01
C THR A 303 24.48 -0.91 27.49
N SER A 304 24.46 -1.07 28.82
CA SER A 304 24.66 -2.37 29.45
C SER A 304 23.66 -3.42 28.98
N ASN A 305 24.15 -4.64 28.75
CA ASN A 305 23.31 -5.80 28.46
C ASN A 305 22.45 -6.25 29.67
N ASN A 306 22.68 -5.72 30.88
CA ASN A 306 21.85 -5.99 32.04
C ASN A 306 20.40 -5.48 31.92
N TYR A 307 20.13 -4.59 30.98
CA TYR A 307 18.79 -4.06 30.70
C TYR A 307 18.00 -4.94 29.72
N ILE A 308 18.61 -6.04 29.25
CA ILE A 308 18.02 -6.96 28.28
C ILE A 308 17.92 -8.36 28.88
N THR A 309 16.70 -8.86 29.01
CA THR A 309 16.44 -10.24 29.43
C THR A 309 16.17 -11.11 28.20
N VAL A 310 16.85 -12.25 28.11
CA VAL A 310 16.71 -13.21 27.01
C VAL A 310 16.07 -14.49 27.51
N THR A 311 15.00 -14.95 26.88
CA THR A 311 14.30 -16.18 27.26
C THR A 311 14.19 -17.10 26.02
N PRO A 312 14.43 -18.40 26.14
CA PRO A 312 14.76 -19.19 27.33
C PRO A 312 16.21 -19.07 27.81
N GLY A 313 17.06 -18.36 27.09
CA GLY A 313 18.46 -18.11 27.34
C GLY A 313 19.17 -17.63 26.09
N ASN A 314 20.44 -17.31 26.20
CA ASN A 314 21.24 -16.73 25.10
C ASN A 314 22.07 -17.77 24.30
N ALA A 315 21.91 -19.07 24.57
CA ALA A 315 22.65 -20.12 23.88
C ALA A 315 21.94 -20.55 22.59
N LEU A 316 22.66 -20.53 21.49
CA LEU A 316 22.26 -21.05 20.19
C LEU A 316 23.09 -22.28 19.86
N THR A 317 22.45 -23.46 19.68
CA THR A 317 23.15 -24.70 19.39
C THR A 317 22.93 -25.18 17.98
N PHE A 318 23.96 -25.77 17.38
CA PHE A 318 23.96 -26.32 16.03
C PHE A 318 24.20 -27.82 16.03
N ASN A 319 23.50 -28.50 15.13
CA ASN A 319 23.70 -29.92 14.89
C ASN A 319 24.96 -30.18 14.02
N THR A 320 25.28 -31.45 13.80
CA THR A 320 26.46 -31.88 12.99
C THR A 320 26.31 -31.48 11.49
N LEU A 321 25.13 -31.09 11.02
CA LEU A 321 24.88 -30.61 9.69
C LEU A 321 25.00 -29.06 9.58
N GLY A 322 25.40 -28.41 10.71
CA GLY A 322 25.52 -26.95 10.76
C GLY A 322 24.19 -26.20 10.80
N GLN A 323 23.09 -26.86 11.14
CA GLN A 323 21.78 -26.27 11.30
C GLN A 323 21.44 -26.05 12.76
N ILE A 324 20.61 -25.05 13.08
CA ILE A 324 20.16 -24.77 14.44
C ILE A 324 19.42 -25.99 15.01
N ALA A 325 19.82 -26.40 16.20
CA ALA A 325 19.22 -27.51 16.97
C ALA A 325 18.34 -26.98 18.11
N SER A 326 18.77 -25.91 18.81
CA SER A 326 17.99 -25.29 19.89
C SER A 326 18.37 -23.81 20.09
N GLY A 327 17.62 -23.10 20.92
CA GLY A 327 17.83 -21.68 21.23
C GLY A 327 17.16 -20.70 20.26
N ASN A 328 16.29 -21.19 19.39
CA ASN A 328 15.54 -20.35 18.43
C ASN A 328 14.03 -20.61 18.58
N PRO A 329 13.16 -19.55 18.61
CA PRO A 329 13.51 -18.13 18.68
C PRO A 329 14.03 -17.69 20.06
N MET A 330 14.73 -16.55 20.13
CA MET A 330 15.09 -15.88 21.38
C MET A 330 14.13 -14.73 21.63
N SER A 331 13.39 -14.78 22.74
CA SER A 331 12.51 -13.68 23.15
C SER A 331 13.30 -12.68 23.97
N LEU A 332 13.33 -11.44 23.51
CA LEU A 332 13.99 -10.33 24.19
C LEU A 332 12.95 -9.47 24.92
N GLN A 333 13.25 -9.17 26.17
CA GLN A 333 12.58 -8.13 26.93
C GLN A 333 13.62 -7.05 27.26
N ILE A 334 13.42 -5.87 26.76
CA ILE A 334 14.30 -4.71 26.92
C ILE A 334 13.63 -3.70 27.84
N ASP A 335 14.29 -3.36 28.95
CA ASP A 335 13.88 -2.27 29.83
C ASP A 335 14.37 -0.94 29.24
N LEU A 336 13.53 -0.36 28.36
CA LEU A 336 13.84 0.89 27.68
C LEU A 336 13.96 2.07 28.64
N ASN A 337 13.22 2.05 29.76
CA ASN A 337 13.30 3.10 30.76
C ASN A 337 14.70 3.15 31.39
N ASN A 338 15.29 2.00 31.73
CA ASN A 338 16.66 1.93 32.24
C ASN A 338 17.71 2.23 31.17
N VAL A 339 17.51 1.81 29.93
CA VAL A 339 18.37 2.17 28.79
C VAL A 339 18.41 3.68 28.61
N MET A 340 17.25 4.33 28.49
CA MET A 340 17.13 5.78 28.30
C MET A 340 17.62 6.53 29.54
N GLY A 341 17.34 6.00 30.74
CA GLY A 341 17.86 6.53 32.00
C GLY A 341 19.38 6.51 32.07
N ALA A 342 20.03 5.43 31.61
CA ALA A 342 21.48 5.33 31.52
C ALA A 342 22.06 6.37 30.53
N LEU A 343 21.38 6.65 29.43
CA LEU A 343 21.76 7.67 28.46
C LEU A 343 21.43 9.11 28.92
N GLY A 344 20.80 9.27 30.10
CA GLY A 344 20.40 10.59 30.63
C GLY A 344 19.26 11.24 29.85
N THR A 345 18.45 10.47 29.17
CA THR A 345 17.33 10.94 28.32
C THR A 345 16.03 10.24 28.72
N THR A 346 14.90 10.83 28.31
CA THR A 346 13.56 10.20 28.39
C THR A 346 12.82 10.56 27.12
N ASN A 347 12.11 9.59 26.54
CA ASN A 347 11.36 9.81 25.29
C ASN A 347 9.84 9.63 25.44
N GLY A 348 9.36 9.13 26.59
CA GLY A 348 7.94 8.88 26.86
C GLY A 348 7.35 7.68 26.12
N ALA A 349 8.18 6.84 25.50
CA ALA A 349 7.76 5.57 24.92
C ALA A 349 7.37 4.55 26.00
N ASP A 350 6.78 3.42 25.60
CA ASP A 350 6.52 2.31 26.49
C ASP A 350 7.83 1.87 27.17
N PRO A 351 7.85 1.73 28.49
CA PRO A 351 9.08 1.42 29.24
C PRO A 351 9.67 0.07 28.91
N VAL A 352 8.90 -0.85 28.34
CA VAL A 352 9.36 -2.23 28.05
C VAL A 352 9.08 -2.57 26.59
N MET A 353 10.13 -2.98 25.87
CA MET A 353 10.02 -3.56 24.54
C MET A 353 10.12 -5.07 24.62
N ASN A 354 9.15 -5.78 24.00
CA ASN A 354 9.14 -7.23 23.93
C ASN A 354 9.03 -7.68 22.48
N PHE A 355 9.99 -8.47 22.01
CA PHE A 355 9.95 -9.06 20.68
C PHE A 355 10.83 -10.31 20.59
N ASP A 356 10.60 -11.10 19.56
CA ASP A 356 11.36 -12.30 19.28
C ASP A 356 12.42 -12.02 18.21
N ILE A 357 13.57 -12.70 18.35
CA ILE A 357 14.56 -12.80 17.27
C ILE A 357 14.52 -14.23 16.73
N ASP A 358 14.14 -14.35 15.47
CA ASP A 358 14.11 -15.62 14.74
C ASP A 358 15.40 -15.78 13.93
N PHE A 359 16.21 -16.76 14.33
CA PHE A 359 17.45 -17.15 13.66
C PHE A 359 17.26 -18.25 12.60
N THR A 360 16.01 -18.57 12.24
CA THR A 360 15.74 -19.63 11.26
C THR A 360 16.49 -19.39 9.94
N GLY A 361 17.25 -20.41 9.51
CA GLY A 361 18.10 -20.34 8.34
C GLY A 361 19.54 -19.91 8.63
N THR A 362 19.88 -19.56 9.88
CA THR A 362 21.27 -19.37 10.30
C THR A 362 21.98 -20.71 10.26
N THR A 363 23.21 -20.70 9.78
CA THR A 363 24.03 -21.90 9.60
C THR A 363 25.41 -21.72 10.21
N GLN A 364 26.05 -22.85 10.56
CA GLN A 364 27.42 -22.88 11.03
C GLN A 364 28.25 -23.78 10.12
N PHE A 365 28.98 -23.16 9.19
CA PHE A 365 29.86 -23.87 8.25
C PHE A 365 31.30 -23.38 8.36
N GLY A 366 32.23 -24.06 7.69
CA GLY A 366 33.66 -23.71 7.62
C GLY A 366 33.95 -22.54 6.67
N SER A 367 33.07 -21.52 6.64
CA SER A 367 33.23 -20.28 5.89
C SER A 367 33.20 -19.08 6.83
N SER A 368 33.75 -17.94 6.40
CA SER A 368 33.79 -16.71 7.19
C SER A 368 32.40 -16.24 7.58
N PHE A 369 32.31 -15.51 8.67
CA PHE A 369 31.09 -14.86 9.15
C PHE A 369 30.44 -14.00 8.07
N GLY A 370 29.12 -14.03 8.03
CA GLY A 370 28.34 -13.22 7.11
C GLY A 370 26.90 -13.04 7.57
N THR A 371 26.34 -11.89 7.23
CA THR A 371 24.91 -11.61 7.43
C THR A 371 24.20 -11.79 6.08
N ASN A 372 23.37 -12.82 5.94
CA ASN A 372 22.61 -13.10 4.73
C ASN A 372 21.32 -12.29 4.69
N ARG A 373 20.64 -12.17 5.85
CA ARG A 373 19.40 -11.43 6.01
C ARG A 373 19.29 -10.91 7.44
N LEU A 374 18.93 -9.64 7.57
CA LEU A 374 18.68 -9.02 8.85
C LEU A 374 17.53 -8.03 8.66
N GLU A 375 16.36 -8.36 9.20
CA GLU A 375 15.13 -7.61 9.00
C GLU A 375 14.40 -7.45 10.34
N GLN A 376 13.62 -6.40 10.44
CA GLN A 376 12.73 -6.16 11.57
C GLN A 376 11.40 -5.58 11.06
N ASP A 377 10.34 -5.64 11.86
CA ASP A 377 8.97 -5.35 11.47
C ASP A 377 8.44 -3.98 11.92
N GLY A 378 9.22 -3.23 12.73
CA GLY A 378 8.86 -1.88 13.19
C GLY A 378 9.15 -0.80 12.15
N TYR A 379 8.59 0.38 12.33
CA TYR A 379 8.87 1.57 11.52
C TYR A 379 8.50 2.86 12.23
N THR A 380 9.14 3.95 11.83
CA THR A 380 8.84 5.31 12.27
C THR A 380 7.56 5.85 11.63
N ALA A 381 7.01 6.93 12.14
CA ALA A 381 5.91 7.64 11.49
C ALA A 381 6.24 8.03 10.04
N GLY A 382 5.24 8.05 9.19
CA GLY A 382 5.41 8.37 7.79
C GLY A 382 4.24 9.14 7.20
N ASN A 383 4.53 10.13 6.34
CA ASN A 383 3.50 10.88 5.62
C ASN A 383 3.27 10.24 4.24
N LEU A 384 2.04 10.27 3.76
CA LEU A 384 1.69 9.77 2.43
C LEU A 384 2.34 10.68 1.36
N ILE A 385 3.24 10.11 0.55
CA ILE A 385 3.98 10.82 -0.51
C ILE A 385 3.51 10.49 -1.92
N GLY A 386 2.76 9.42 -2.10
CA GLY A 386 2.26 9.04 -3.42
C GLY A 386 1.34 7.82 -3.39
N LEU A 387 0.62 7.64 -4.49
CA LEU A 387 -0.28 6.53 -4.71
C LEU A 387 0.15 5.75 -5.95
N SER A 388 -0.15 4.47 -5.98
CA SER A 388 -0.05 3.63 -7.19
C SER A 388 -1.16 2.59 -7.18
N VAL A 389 -1.60 2.15 -8.36
CA VAL A 389 -2.66 1.14 -8.48
C VAL A 389 -2.07 -0.10 -9.15
N GLY A 390 -2.23 -1.24 -8.50
CA GLY A 390 -1.79 -2.53 -9.02
C GLY A 390 -2.70 -3.06 -10.12
N LYS A 391 -2.23 -4.07 -10.86
CA LYS A 391 -3.01 -4.75 -11.91
C LYS A 391 -4.26 -5.45 -11.35
N ASP A 392 -4.21 -5.84 -10.10
CA ASP A 392 -5.29 -6.43 -9.29
C ASP A 392 -6.26 -5.39 -8.71
N GLY A 393 -6.01 -4.11 -8.99
CA GLY A 393 -6.82 -2.99 -8.50
C GLY A 393 -6.49 -2.53 -7.08
N VAL A 394 -5.49 -3.11 -6.42
CA VAL A 394 -5.06 -2.65 -5.09
C VAL A 394 -4.41 -1.28 -5.21
N ILE A 395 -4.94 -0.33 -4.46
CA ILE A 395 -4.40 1.02 -4.34
C ILE A 395 -3.38 1.02 -3.21
N LEU A 396 -2.13 1.23 -3.56
CA LEU A 396 -1.01 1.27 -2.63
C LEU A 396 -0.62 2.71 -2.31
N GLY A 397 -0.63 3.06 -1.04
CA GLY A 397 -0.08 4.31 -0.52
C GLY A 397 1.41 4.13 -0.18
N ARG A 398 2.26 4.97 -0.73
CA ARG A 398 3.69 5.03 -0.41
C ARG A 398 3.94 6.13 0.59
N TYR A 399 4.69 5.81 1.65
CA TYR A 399 4.96 6.70 2.77
C TYR A 399 6.42 7.14 2.82
N SER A 400 6.68 8.28 3.47
CA SER A 400 8.02 8.89 3.59
C SER A 400 9.01 8.01 4.35
N ASN A 401 8.53 7.08 5.18
CA ASN A 401 9.34 6.09 5.91
C ASN A 401 9.67 4.84 5.08
N GLY A 402 9.38 4.84 3.76
CA GLY A 402 9.61 3.72 2.84
C GLY A 402 8.58 2.62 2.89
N GLN A 403 7.60 2.69 3.79
CA GLN A 403 6.52 1.71 3.89
C GLN A 403 5.49 1.89 2.76
N THR A 404 4.86 0.77 2.39
CA THR A 404 3.79 0.75 1.40
C THR A 404 2.62 -0.04 1.94
N PHE A 405 1.44 0.58 2.01
CA PHE A 405 0.22 -0.04 2.53
C PHE A 405 -0.91 0.04 1.53
N ALA A 406 -1.71 -1.03 1.48
CA ALA A 406 -2.96 -1.01 0.72
C ALA A 406 -3.96 -0.06 1.40
N GLN A 407 -4.52 0.85 0.59
CA GLN A 407 -5.56 1.80 1.00
C GLN A 407 -6.97 1.28 0.64
N GLY A 408 -7.04 0.36 -0.30
CA GLY A 408 -8.26 -0.28 -0.77
C GLY A 408 -8.02 -0.99 -2.09
N GLN A 409 -9.06 -1.60 -2.63
CA GLN A 409 -9.00 -2.27 -3.92
C GLN A 409 -10.20 -1.85 -4.77
N VAL A 410 -9.94 -1.36 -5.96
CA VAL A 410 -10.97 -1.04 -6.96
C VAL A 410 -11.71 -2.30 -7.35
N VAL A 411 -13.03 -2.24 -7.46
CA VAL A 411 -13.84 -3.32 -8.03
C VAL A 411 -14.28 -2.98 -9.44
N LEU A 412 -14.39 -4.00 -10.25
CA LEU A 412 -14.98 -3.92 -11.58
C LEU A 412 -16.34 -4.64 -11.60
N ALA A 413 -17.21 -4.20 -12.49
CA ALA A 413 -18.47 -4.84 -12.77
C ALA A 413 -18.48 -5.35 -14.21
N ASN A 414 -18.97 -6.56 -14.45
CA ASN A 414 -19.24 -7.09 -15.77
C ASN A 414 -20.73 -7.40 -15.92
N PHE A 415 -21.21 -7.44 -17.14
CA PHE A 415 -22.62 -7.71 -17.48
C PHE A 415 -22.71 -8.85 -18.47
N THR A 416 -23.73 -9.67 -18.31
CA THR A 416 -24.03 -10.76 -19.26
C THR A 416 -24.34 -10.20 -20.65
N ASN A 417 -25.03 -9.07 -20.70
CA ASN A 417 -25.35 -8.37 -21.96
C ASN A 417 -25.03 -6.85 -21.82
N PRO A 418 -23.81 -6.42 -22.14
CA PRO A 418 -23.46 -5.00 -22.09
C PRO A 418 -24.33 -4.11 -22.98
N ASN A 419 -24.86 -4.62 -24.10
CA ASN A 419 -25.72 -3.87 -24.99
C ASN A 419 -27.12 -3.56 -24.40
N GLY A 420 -27.48 -4.25 -23.31
CA GLY A 420 -28.69 -3.97 -22.54
C GLY A 420 -28.56 -2.83 -21.55
N LEU A 421 -27.36 -2.28 -21.35
CA LEU A 421 -27.13 -1.13 -20.48
C LEU A 421 -27.81 0.13 -21.02
N GLN A 422 -28.37 0.92 -20.13
CA GLN A 422 -28.94 2.21 -20.48
C GLN A 422 -27.88 3.31 -20.33
N SER A 423 -27.61 4.05 -21.40
CA SER A 423 -26.73 5.21 -21.34
C SER A 423 -27.42 6.37 -20.62
N LEU A 424 -26.76 6.98 -19.66
CA LEU A 424 -27.18 8.17 -18.91
C LEU A 424 -26.52 9.46 -19.44
N GLY A 425 -25.66 9.36 -20.45
CA GLY A 425 -24.76 10.45 -20.85
C GLY A 425 -23.48 10.47 -20.01
N ASN A 426 -22.55 11.39 -20.33
CA ASN A 426 -21.26 11.55 -19.63
C ASN A 426 -20.44 10.25 -19.48
N ASN A 427 -20.53 9.37 -20.48
CA ASN A 427 -19.88 8.03 -20.48
C ASN A 427 -20.27 7.17 -19.28
N GLN A 428 -21.54 7.26 -18.86
CA GLN A 428 -22.12 6.50 -17.77
C GLN A 428 -23.25 5.61 -18.25
N TRP A 429 -23.36 4.47 -17.59
CA TRP A 429 -24.41 3.49 -17.87
C TRP A 429 -25.09 3.05 -16.60
N ASN A 430 -26.35 2.70 -16.72
CA ASN A 430 -27.11 2.05 -15.65
C ASN A 430 -27.50 0.64 -16.06
N GLU A 431 -27.57 -0.23 -15.07
CA GLU A 431 -28.06 -1.61 -15.30
C GLU A 431 -29.57 -1.61 -15.59
N THR A 432 -29.99 -2.57 -16.39
CA THR A 432 -31.39 -2.78 -16.73
C THR A 432 -31.72 -4.26 -16.65
N SER A 433 -33.01 -4.61 -16.75
CA SER A 433 -33.41 -6.01 -16.84
C SER A 433 -32.84 -6.71 -18.10
N ALA A 434 -32.53 -5.96 -19.16
CA ALA A 434 -31.95 -6.51 -20.39
C ALA A 434 -30.43 -6.73 -20.30
N SER A 435 -29.71 -5.97 -19.46
CA SER A 435 -28.28 -6.18 -19.21
C SER A 435 -27.99 -7.34 -18.26
N GLY A 436 -28.98 -7.70 -17.45
CA GLY A 436 -28.79 -8.55 -16.28
C GLY A 436 -28.11 -7.80 -15.13
N PRO A 437 -27.99 -8.44 -13.95
CA PRO A 437 -27.37 -7.81 -12.77
C PRO A 437 -25.86 -7.66 -12.96
N ALA A 438 -25.29 -6.62 -12.32
CA ALA A 438 -23.86 -6.37 -12.31
C ALA A 438 -23.11 -7.48 -11.57
N LEU A 439 -22.21 -8.17 -12.25
CA LEU A 439 -21.28 -9.15 -11.65
C LEU A 439 -20.04 -8.39 -11.16
N VAL A 440 -20.01 -8.09 -9.86
CA VAL A 440 -18.93 -7.29 -9.26
C VAL A 440 -17.84 -8.18 -8.70
N GLY A 441 -16.58 -7.84 -8.96
CA GLY A 441 -15.42 -8.57 -8.48
C GLY A 441 -14.13 -7.76 -8.51
N ALA A 442 -13.06 -8.35 -7.98
CA ALA A 442 -11.73 -7.78 -8.08
C ALA A 442 -11.21 -7.88 -9.53
N PRO A 443 -10.45 -6.89 -10.02
CA PRO A 443 -9.77 -6.98 -11.31
C PRO A 443 -8.88 -8.23 -11.40
N ASN A 444 -8.62 -8.70 -12.61
CA ASN A 444 -7.86 -9.92 -12.89
C ASN A 444 -8.49 -11.21 -12.33
N THR A 445 -9.78 -11.20 -12.04
CA THR A 445 -10.52 -12.39 -11.60
C THR A 445 -11.61 -12.75 -12.60
N SER A 446 -11.81 -14.06 -12.86
CA SER A 446 -12.85 -14.57 -13.76
C SER A 446 -12.83 -13.88 -15.13
N SER A 447 -13.92 -13.19 -15.52
CA SER A 447 -14.09 -12.50 -16.79
C SER A 447 -13.72 -11.01 -16.73
N LEU A 448 -13.19 -10.53 -15.60
CA LEU A 448 -12.83 -9.13 -15.39
C LEU A 448 -11.42 -8.83 -15.91
N GLY A 449 -11.28 -7.68 -16.56
CA GLY A 449 -10.00 -7.19 -17.07
C GLY A 449 -9.02 -6.84 -15.97
N VAL A 450 -7.77 -6.55 -16.36
CA VAL A 450 -6.72 -6.06 -15.48
C VAL A 450 -6.68 -4.55 -15.51
N LEU A 451 -6.25 -3.92 -14.41
CA LEU A 451 -6.08 -2.48 -14.37
C LEU A 451 -4.66 -2.08 -14.75
N SER A 452 -4.55 -0.91 -15.35
CA SER A 452 -3.27 -0.24 -15.60
C SER A 452 -3.35 1.17 -15.03
N SER A 453 -2.42 1.49 -14.12
CA SER A 453 -2.28 2.82 -13.53
C SER A 453 -1.54 3.76 -14.47
N SER A 454 -1.73 5.04 -14.30
CA SER A 454 -1.16 6.13 -15.11
C SER A 454 -1.48 5.99 -16.60
N THR A 455 -2.67 5.48 -16.91
CA THR A 455 -3.15 5.28 -18.28
C THR A 455 -4.63 5.58 -18.37
N VAL A 456 -5.07 6.00 -19.56
CA VAL A 456 -6.50 6.18 -19.90
C VAL A 456 -6.84 5.37 -21.13
N GLU A 457 -8.09 4.91 -21.19
CA GLU A 457 -8.65 4.28 -22.39
C GLU A 457 -9.24 5.36 -23.29
N GLU A 458 -8.67 5.55 -24.46
CA GLU A 458 -9.21 6.48 -25.47
C GLU A 458 -10.52 5.94 -26.07
N SER A 459 -11.21 6.79 -26.79
CA SER A 459 -12.37 6.39 -27.61
C SER A 459 -11.99 5.25 -28.56
N ASN A 460 -12.88 4.30 -28.77
CA ASN A 460 -12.71 3.25 -29.78
C ASN A 460 -13.17 3.69 -31.19
N VAL A 461 -13.39 4.99 -31.38
CA VAL A 461 -13.80 5.57 -32.68
C VAL A 461 -12.60 5.72 -33.60
N ASP A 462 -12.64 5.09 -34.77
CA ASP A 462 -11.72 5.37 -35.87
C ASP A 462 -12.25 6.56 -36.68
N LEU A 463 -11.63 7.73 -36.48
CA LEU A 463 -12.04 8.99 -37.14
C LEU A 463 -12.03 8.87 -38.66
N THR A 464 -11.07 8.14 -39.26
CA THR A 464 -10.98 8.00 -40.71
C THR A 464 -12.15 7.18 -41.25
N SER A 465 -12.46 6.08 -40.60
CA SER A 465 -13.57 5.19 -40.93
C SER A 465 -14.91 5.92 -40.79
N GLU A 466 -15.10 6.69 -39.72
CA GLU A 466 -16.30 7.47 -39.47
C GLU A 466 -16.50 8.61 -40.50
N LEU A 467 -15.43 9.31 -40.92
CA LEU A 467 -15.51 10.33 -41.97
C LEU A 467 -15.91 9.72 -43.31
N VAL A 468 -15.41 8.57 -43.68
CA VAL A 468 -15.82 7.85 -44.90
C VAL A 468 -17.28 7.43 -44.81
N SER A 469 -17.72 6.92 -43.65
CA SER A 469 -19.12 6.58 -43.37
C SER A 469 -20.02 7.80 -43.47
N LEU A 470 -19.60 8.93 -42.92
CA LEU A 470 -20.33 10.22 -43.01
C LEU A 470 -20.56 10.63 -44.48
N ILE A 471 -19.49 10.62 -45.30
CA ILE A 471 -19.58 10.96 -46.73
C ILE A 471 -20.52 10.00 -47.45
N THR A 472 -20.47 8.72 -47.16
CA THR A 472 -21.33 7.70 -47.74
C THR A 472 -22.79 7.92 -47.35
N ASN A 473 -23.05 8.18 -46.06
CA ASN A 473 -24.39 8.48 -45.56
C ASN A 473 -24.98 9.79 -46.16
N GLN A 474 -24.13 10.81 -46.33
CA GLN A 474 -24.53 12.06 -47.03
C GLN A 474 -24.90 11.80 -48.47
N ARG A 475 -24.14 10.96 -49.21
CA ARG A 475 -24.50 10.59 -50.59
C ARG A 475 -25.81 9.79 -50.63
N ASN A 476 -26.04 8.87 -49.71
CA ASN A 476 -27.30 8.15 -49.59
C ASN A 476 -28.48 9.08 -49.30
N TYR A 477 -28.29 10.06 -48.42
CA TYR A 477 -29.29 11.09 -48.14
C TYR A 477 -29.63 11.90 -49.40
N GLN A 478 -28.62 12.36 -50.14
CA GLN A 478 -28.79 13.13 -51.40
C GLN A 478 -29.48 12.29 -52.50
N ALA A 479 -29.14 11.01 -52.62
CA ALA A 479 -29.77 10.09 -53.58
C ALA A 479 -31.27 9.88 -53.28
N ASN A 480 -31.62 9.68 -51.99
CA ASN A 480 -33.03 9.57 -51.59
C ASN A 480 -33.79 10.89 -51.79
N ALA A 481 -33.17 12.04 -51.50
CA ALA A 481 -33.74 13.36 -51.75
C ALA A 481 -33.98 13.60 -53.24
N GLN A 482 -33.04 13.19 -54.10
CA GLN A 482 -33.21 13.29 -55.55
C GLN A 482 -34.33 12.39 -56.06
N SER A 483 -34.48 11.17 -55.51
CA SER A 483 -35.58 10.27 -55.82
C SER A 483 -36.94 10.88 -55.48
N ILE A 484 -37.07 11.58 -54.37
CA ILE A 484 -38.29 12.32 -54.00
C ILE A 484 -38.58 13.43 -54.99
N LYS A 485 -37.57 14.23 -55.40
CA LYS A 485 -37.75 15.28 -56.40
C LYS A 485 -38.20 14.73 -57.75
N THR A 486 -37.61 13.65 -58.21
CA THR A 486 -38.01 12.98 -59.48
C THR A 486 -39.45 12.50 -59.38
N GLN A 487 -39.88 11.93 -58.28
CA GLN A 487 -41.22 11.46 -58.03
C GLN A 487 -42.24 12.63 -58.04
N ASP A 488 -41.87 13.77 -57.44
CA ASP A 488 -42.68 14.99 -57.45
C ASP A 488 -42.87 15.51 -58.88
N GLN A 489 -41.79 15.51 -59.69
CA GLN A 489 -41.87 15.90 -61.09
C GLN A 489 -42.79 14.97 -61.90
N VAL A 490 -42.75 13.70 -61.70
CA VAL A 490 -43.65 12.74 -62.32
C VAL A 490 -45.09 12.98 -61.92
N LEU A 491 -45.38 13.27 -60.66
CA LEU A 491 -46.70 13.58 -60.15
C LEU A 491 -47.22 14.92 -60.77
N GLN A 492 -46.35 15.95 -60.86
CA GLN A 492 -46.70 17.19 -61.52
C GLN A 492 -47.03 17.04 -63.04
N THR A 493 -46.20 16.17 -63.69
CA THR A 493 -46.48 15.84 -65.13
C THR A 493 -47.80 15.13 -65.28
N LEU A 494 -48.15 14.19 -64.40
CA LEU A 494 -49.45 13.52 -64.42
C LEU A 494 -50.63 14.46 -64.16
N VAL A 495 -50.47 15.44 -63.26
CA VAL A 495 -51.51 16.47 -63.00
C VAL A 495 -51.68 17.36 -64.17
N ASN A 496 -50.59 17.70 -64.91
CA ASN A 496 -50.65 18.59 -66.07
C ASN A 496 -51.13 17.91 -67.34
N LEU A 497 -51.23 16.54 -67.36
CA LEU A 497 -51.80 15.75 -68.46
C LEU A 497 -53.31 15.59 -68.37
N ARG A 498 -53.96 16.27 -67.43
CA ARG A 498 -55.43 16.28 -67.27
C ARG A 498 -56.05 17.62 -67.71
#